data_3dc38ce12ad68156596809ec5a020520
#
_entry.id   3dc38ce12ad68156596809ec5a020520
#
_cell.length_a   1.000
_cell.length_b   1.000
_cell.length_c   1.000
_cell.angle_alpha   90.00
_cell.angle_beta   90.00
_cell.angle_gamma   90.00
#
_symmetry.space_group_name_H-M   'P 1'
#
loop_
_entity.id
_entity.type
_entity.pdbx_description
1 polymer ?
#
loop_
_entity_poly.entity_id
_entity_poly.type
_entity_poly.pdbx_seq_one_letter_code
_entity_poly.pdbx_strand_id
1 'polypeptide(L)'
;RRDPVMARLGMMKGLLVCGVLMAASNLVFVLQAWAGADVTMLAITIATENITTGMGTTAFVAYLSGLCNVAYTATQYALLTSLMALSRTALSSGAGWLAERMSWPDFFIVTTLAALPGLMLLVWMMHRYPLAGRPRTLVPDAD
;
A
#
# COMPACT_ATOMS: atom_id res chain seq x y z
N ARG A 1 -0.40 -27.80 8.48
CA ARG A 1 0.46 -27.24 7.40
C ARG A 1 -0.36 -26.20 6.66
N ARG A 2 -0.10 -24.91 6.88
CA ARG A 2 -0.74 -23.84 6.10
C ARG A 2 0.01 -23.79 4.77
N ASP A 3 -0.69 -24.10 3.69
CA ASP A 3 -0.11 -24.09 2.35
C ASP A 3 0.44 -22.69 2.02
N PRO A 4 1.67 -22.58 1.50
CA PRO A 4 2.30 -21.29 1.17
C PRO A 4 1.49 -20.49 0.13
N VAL A 5 0.64 -21.15 -0.65
CA VAL A 5 -0.29 -20.51 -1.60
C VAL A 5 -1.39 -19.77 -0.87
N MET A 6 -1.96 -20.36 0.19
CA MET A 6 -2.98 -19.72 1.05
C MET A 6 -2.41 -18.51 1.78
N ALA A 7 -1.15 -18.58 2.25
CA ALA A 7 -0.49 -17.45 2.91
C ALA A 7 -0.26 -16.27 1.95
N ARG A 8 0.11 -16.53 0.70
CA ARG A 8 0.32 -15.48 -0.32
C ARG A 8 -0.99 -14.86 -0.81
N LEU A 9 -2.03 -15.67 -1.00
CA LEU A 9 -3.37 -15.17 -1.33
C LEU A 9 -3.94 -14.30 -0.20
N GLY A 10 -3.68 -14.70 1.05
CA GLY A 10 -4.02 -13.91 2.24
C GLY A 10 -3.27 -12.59 2.28
N MET A 11 -1.98 -12.58 1.89
CA MET A 11 -1.14 -11.40 1.86
C MET A 11 -1.60 -10.37 0.81
N MET A 12 -1.95 -10.82 -0.39
CA MET A 12 -2.49 -9.92 -1.44
C MET A 12 -3.86 -9.35 -1.07
N LYS A 13 -4.73 -10.17 -0.48
CA LYS A 13 -6.01 -9.70 0.05
C LYS A 13 -5.82 -8.71 1.19
N GLY A 14 -4.86 -8.97 2.09
CA GLY A 14 -4.47 -8.04 3.14
C GLY A 14 -3.99 -6.70 2.58
N LEU A 15 -3.15 -6.73 1.55
CA LEU A 15 -2.66 -5.53 0.88
C LEU A 15 -3.79 -4.74 0.22
N LEU A 16 -4.75 -5.43 -0.43
CA LEU A 16 -5.93 -4.80 -1.00
C LEU A 16 -6.81 -4.14 0.07
N VAL A 17 -7.08 -4.84 1.17
CA VAL A 17 -7.87 -4.30 2.28
C VAL A 17 -7.19 -3.07 2.87
N CYS A 18 -5.88 -3.13 3.12
CA CYS A 18 -5.11 -1.97 3.61
C CYS A 18 -5.14 -0.81 2.62
N GLY A 19 -5.01 -1.07 1.31
CA GLY A 19 -5.10 -0.05 0.27
C GLY A 19 -6.46 0.63 0.22
N VAL A 20 -7.54 -0.14 0.35
CA VAL A 20 -8.91 0.40 0.43
C VAL A 20 -9.10 1.23 1.70
N LEU A 21 -8.59 0.76 2.84
CA LEU A 21 -8.65 1.52 4.09
C LEU A 21 -7.87 2.82 4.00
N MET A 22 -6.70 2.84 3.36
CA MET A 22 -5.93 4.06 3.11
C MET A 22 -6.68 5.03 2.20
N ALA A 23 -7.31 4.54 1.13
CA ALA A 23 -8.15 5.38 0.27
C ALA A 23 -9.36 5.93 1.03
N ALA A 24 -9.98 5.13 1.89
CA ALA A 24 -11.09 5.56 2.73
C ALA A 24 -10.66 6.61 3.78
N SER A 25 -9.45 6.49 4.35
CA SER A 25 -8.93 7.48 5.30
C SER A 25 -8.76 8.87 4.66
N ASN A 26 -8.40 8.93 3.37
CA ASN A 26 -8.37 10.20 2.64
C ASN A 26 -9.73 10.90 2.58
N LEU A 27 -10.83 10.15 2.55
CA LEU A 27 -12.19 10.73 2.61
C LEU A 27 -12.50 11.33 3.98
N VAL A 28 -11.89 10.84 5.05
CA VAL A 28 -12.02 11.44 6.39
C VAL A 28 -11.42 12.86 6.40
N PHE A 29 -10.33 13.09 5.66
CA PHE A 29 -9.76 14.43 5.46
C PHE A 29 -10.70 15.36 4.70
N VAL A 30 -11.48 14.84 3.73
CA VAL A 30 -12.53 15.64 3.06
C VAL A 30 -13.58 16.10 4.06
N LEU A 31 -14.04 15.18 4.94
CA LEU A 31 -14.99 15.53 6.00
C LEU A 31 -14.40 16.54 6.98
N GLN A 32 -13.13 16.38 7.35
CA GLN A 32 -12.42 17.36 8.18
C GLN A 32 -12.36 18.74 7.54
N ALA A 33 -12.08 18.80 6.22
CA ALA A 33 -12.01 20.06 5.50
C ALA A 33 -13.39 20.78 5.46
N TRP A 34 -14.50 20.04 5.48
CA TRP A 34 -15.84 20.59 5.56
C TRP A 34 -16.26 20.97 7.00
N ALA A 35 -15.80 20.19 7.98
CA ALA A 35 -16.07 20.46 9.41
C ALA A 35 -15.36 21.72 9.91
N GLY A 36 -14.30 22.16 9.23
CA GLY A 36 -13.51 23.34 9.60
C GLY A 36 -12.54 23.06 10.75
N ALA A 37 -12.32 24.05 11.62
CA ALA A 37 -11.30 24.02 12.67
C ALA A 37 -11.76 23.28 13.94
N ASP A 38 -12.22 22.03 13.79
CA ASP A 38 -12.55 21.17 14.93
C ASP A 38 -11.34 20.30 15.32
N VAL A 39 -10.79 20.57 16.48
CA VAL A 39 -9.61 19.87 17.04
C VAL A 39 -9.90 18.39 17.30
N THR A 40 -11.10 18.05 17.74
CA THR A 40 -11.49 16.68 18.02
C THR A 40 -11.57 15.87 16.74
N MET A 41 -12.20 16.41 15.71
CA MET A 41 -12.26 15.79 14.39
C MET A 41 -10.88 15.65 13.78
N LEU A 42 -10.01 16.65 13.93
CA LEU A 42 -8.61 16.59 13.49
C LEU A 42 -7.84 15.45 14.16
N ALA A 43 -7.99 15.28 15.47
CA ALA A 43 -7.34 14.20 16.20
C ALA A 43 -7.79 12.82 15.70
N ILE A 44 -9.09 12.63 15.45
CA ILE A 44 -9.65 11.39 14.90
C ILE A 44 -9.09 11.14 13.49
N THR A 45 -9.04 12.17 12.65
CA THR A 45 -8.53 12.08 11.29
C THR A 45 -7.06 11.66 11.27
N ILE A 46 -6.22 12.30 12.08
CA ILE A 46 -4.80 11.98 12.20
C ILE A 46 -4.61 10.55 12.75
N ALA A 47 -5.38 10.16 13.77
CA ALA A 47 -5.30 8.80 14.32
C ALA A 47 -5.67 7.74 13.28
N THR A 48 -6.75 7.96 12.54
CA THR A 48 -7.21 7.06 11.46
C THR A 48 -6.14 6.94 10.38
N GLU A 49 -5.58 8.05 9.93
CA GLU A 49 -4.51 8.07 8.92
C GLU A 49 -3.27 7.32 9.39
N ASN A 50 -2.80 7.56 10.60
CA ASN A 50 -1.62 6.88 11.12
C ASN A 50 -1.82 5.36 11.25
N ILE A 51 -3.00 4.92 11.69
CA ILE A 51 -3.32 3.49 11.79
C ILE A 51 -3.35 2.85 10.39
N THR A 52 -4.08 3.44 9.46
CA THR A 52 -4.23 2.88 8.10
C THR A 52 -2.92 2.89 7.32
N THR A 53 -2.13 3.95 7.45
CA THR A 53 -0.79 4.06 6.83
C THR A 53 0.18 3.07 7.44
N GLY A 54 0.18 2.89 8.77
CA GLY A 54 1.01 1.90 9.45
C GLY A 54 0.67 0.48 9.01
N MET A 55 -0.61 0.14 8.95
CA MET A 55 -1.07 -1.17 8.47
C MET A 55 -0.69 -1.39 6.99
N GLY A 56 -0.91 -0.40 6.13
CA GLY A 56 -0.59 -0.46 4.70
C GLY A 56 0.90 -0.63 4.46
N THR A 57 1.73 0.14 5.15
CA THR A 57 3.20 0.05 5.06
C THR A 57 3.69 -1.32 5.51
N THR A 58 3.19 -1.83 6.65
CA THR A 58 3.56 -3.16 7.15
C THR A 58 3.17 -4.27 6.18
N ALA A 59 1.95 -4.23 5.62
CA ALA A 59 1.49 -5.18 4.63
C ALA A 59 2.33 -5.13 3.35
N PHE A 60 2.72 -3.93 2.91
CA PHE A 60 3.54 -3.74 1.73
C PHE A 60 4.98 -4.24 1.92
N VAL A 61 5.59 -3.94 3.06
CA VAL A 61 6.93 -4.45 3.43
C VAL A 61 6.93 -5.97 3.51
N ALA A 62 5.89 -6.57 4.10
CA ALA A 62 5.74 -8.02 4.14
C ALA A 62 5.60 -8.62 2.73
N TYR A 63 4.87 -7.95 1.84
CA TYR A 63 4.75 -8.36 0.44
C TYR A 63 6.09 -8.30 -0.29
N LEU A 64 6.82 -7.18 -0.18
CA LEU A 64 8.16 -7.03 -0.78
C LEU A 64 9.13 -8.09 -0.28
N SER A 65 9.14 -8.35 1.04
CA SER A 65 9.98 -9.40 1.63
C SER A 65 9.68 -10.78 1.07
N GLY A 66 8.41 -11.05 0.75
CA GLY A 66 7.99 -12.30 0.14
C GLY A 66 8.36 -12.45 -1.35
N LEU A 67 8.66 -11.34 -2.04
CA LEU A 67 9.10 -11.34 -3.44
C LEU A 67 10.61 -11.57 -3.58
N CYS A 68 11.39 -11.24 -2.56
CA CYS A 68 12.85 -11.35 -2.60
C CYS A 68 13.31 -12.81 -2.63
N ASN A 69 14.30 -13.09 -3.46
CA ASN A 69 14.96 -14.40 -3.49
C ASN A 69 15.93 -14.52 -2.31
N VAL A 70 15.95 -15.67 -1.64
CA VAL A 70 16.80 -15.93 -0.46
C VAL A 70 18.28 -15.64 -0.73
N ALA A 71 18.78 -15.91 -1.94
CA ALA A 71 20.17 -15.71 -2.32
C ALA A 71 20.59 -14.23 -2.46
N TYR A 72 19.62 -13.34 -2.82
CA TYR A 72 19.89 -11.93 -3.12
C TYR A 72 18.97 -10.99 -2.36
N THR A 73 18.42 -11.43 -1.25
CA THR A 73 17.37 -10.73 -0.50
C THR A 73 17.76 -9.30 -0.13
N ALA A 74 18.98 -9.09 0.37
CA ALA A 74 19.45 -7.78 0.81
C ALA A 74 19.47 -6.75 -0.34
N THR A 75 20.05 -7.13 -1.48
CA THR A 75 20.18 -6.24 -2.64
C THR A 75 18.83 -5.96 -3.29
N GLN A 76 18.01 -7.00 -3.48
CA GLN A 76 16.67 -6.84 -4.07
C GLN A 76 15.77 -6.01 -3.17
N TYR A 77 15.79 -6.25 -1.87
CA TYR A 77 15.02 -5.50 -0.90
C TYR A 77 15.45 -4.03 -0.84
N ALA A 78 16.76 -3.76 -0.83
CA ALA A 78 17.30 -2.40 -0.85
C ALA A 78 16.88 -1.66 -2.13
N LEU A 79 16.94 -2.31 -3.29
CA LEU A 79 16.52 -1.72 -4.56
C LEU A 79 15.03 -1.40 -4.57
N LEU A 80 14.19 -2.33 -4.12
CA LEU A 80 12.73 -2.15 -4.07
C LEU A 80 12.33 -1.05 -3.10
N THR A 81 12.94 -0.99 -1.93
CA THR A 81 12.67 0.07 -0.94
C THR A 81 13.17 1.44 -1.39
N SER A 82 14.30 1.50 -2.09
CA SER A 82 14.80 2.74 -2.69
C SER A 82 13.86 3.24 -3.78
N LEU A 83 13.36 2.37 -4.64
CA LEU A 83 12.40 2.72 -5.68
C LEU A 83 11.08 3.21 -5.07
N MET A 84 10.62 2.56 -4.00
CA MET A 84 9.44 3.00 -3.24
C MET A 84 9.63 4.40 -2.65
N ALA A 85 10.79 4.65 -2.03
CA ALA A 85 11.12 5.95 -1.44
C ALA A 85 11.19 7.04 -2.51
N LEU A 86 11.81 6.76 -3.66
CA LEU A 86 11.88 7.68 -4.79
C LEU A 86 10.49 8.03 -5.32
N SER A 87 9.64 7.03 -5.53
CA SER A 87 8.26 7.21 -6.00
C SER A 87 7.46 8.05 -5.01
N ARG A 88 7.58 7.79 -3.72
CA ARG A 88 6.92 8.56 -2.66
C ARG A 88 7.37 10.02 -2.68
N THR A 89 8.66 10.29 -2.79
CA THR A 89 9.21 11.64 -2.83
C THR A 89 8.75 12.40 -4.06
N ALA A 90 8.78 11.78 -5.23
CA ALA A 90 8.32 12.38 -6.48
C ALA A 90 6.82 12.73 -6.44
N LEU A 91 5.99 11.83 -5.94
CA LEU A 91 4.55 12.06 -5.79
C LEU A 91 4.25 13.14 -4.75
N SER A 92 4.98 13.17 -3.63
CA SER A 92 4.81 14.19 -2.59
C SER A 92 5.16 15.59 -3.10
N SER A 93 6.19 15.71 -3.94
CA SER A 93 6.57 16.98 -4.57
C SER A 93 5.45 17.50 -5.49
N GLY A 94 4.86 16.63 -6.31
CA GLY A 94 3.71 16.98 -7.16
C GLY A 94 2.46 17.34 -6.35
N ALA A 95 2.23 16.64 -5.25
CA ALA A 95 1.09 16.88 -4.38
C ALA A 95 1.17 18.27 -3.70
N GLY A 96 2.35 18.73 -3.28
CA GLY A 96 2.54 20.07 -2.72
C GLY A 96 2.15 21.17 -3.71
N TRP A 97 2.62 21.06 -4.95
CA TRP A 97 2.25 22.01 -6.01
C TRP A 97 0.73 22.02 -6.32
N LEU A 98 0.09 20.87 -6.23
CA LEU A 98 -1.35 20.74 -6.44
C LEU A 98 -2.15 21.36 -5.27
N ALA A 99 -1.69 21.13 -4.04
CA ALA A 99 -2.33 21.66 -2.83
C ALA A 99 -2.32 23.19 -2.76
N GLU A 100 -1.32 23.86 -3.36
CA GLU A 100 -1.25 25.33 -3.44
C GLU A 100 -2.29 25.93 -4.41
N ARG A 101 -2.82 25.14 -5.33
CA ARG A 101 -3.71 25.61 -6.42
C ARG A 101 -5.15 25.18 -6.31
N MET A 102 -5.45 24.28 -5.40
CA MET A 102 -6.80 23.72 -5.22
C MET A 102 -7.31 23.93 -3.80
N SER A 103 -8.64 23.88 -3.62
CA SER A 103 -9.21 23.82 -2.28
C SER A 103 -8.86 22.51 -1.59
N TRP A 104 -8.76 22.53 -0.26
CA TRP A 104 -8.43 21.31 0.51
C TRP A 104 -9.38 20.13 0.23
N PRO A 105 -10.71 20.31 0.16
CA PRO A 105 -11.61 19.21 -0.18
C PRO A 105 -11.32 18.62 -1.57
N ASP A 106 -11.11 19.48 -2.58
CA ASP A 106 -10.83 19.05 -3.94
C ASP A 106 -9.50 18.30 -4.03
N PHE A 107 -8.47 18.76 -3.30
CA PHE A 107 -7.20 18.09 -3.20
C PHE A 107 -7.35 16.66 -2.68
N PHE A 108 -8.07 16.46 -1.59
CA PHE A 108 -8.26 15.11 -1.03
C PHE A 108 -9.12 14.21 -1.91
N ILE A 109 -10.08 14.76 -2.64
CA ILE A 109 -10.85 14.00 -3.64
C ILE A 109 -9.94 13.55 -4.78
N VAL A 110 -9.11 14.44 -5.32
CA VAL A 110 -8.18 14.12 -6.41
C VAL A 110 -7.17 13.06 -5.97
N THR A 111 -6.61 13.16 -4.76
CA THR A 111 -5.67 12.15 -4.24
C THR A 111 -6.34 10.79 -4.02
N THR A 112 -7.59 10.78 -3.59
CA THR A 112 -8.37 9.54 -3.47
C THR A 112 -8.63 8.92 -4.84
N LEU A 113 -8.98 9.71 -5.85
CA LEU A 113 -9.16 9.24 -7.22
C LEU A 113 -7.83 8.73 -7.81
N ALA A 114 -6.71 9.39 -7.51
CA ALA A 114 -5.38 8.96 -7.93
C ALA A 114 -4.94 7.62 -7.29
N ALA A 115 -5.52 7.23 -6.17
CA ALA A 115 -5.29 5.91 -5.59
C ALA A 115 -6.01 4.77 -6.34
N LEU A 116 -7.10 5.06 -7.06
CA LEU A 116 -7.89 4.06 -7.77
C LEU A 116 -7.09 3.29 -8.83
N PRO A 117 -6.26 3.90 -9.68
CA PRO A 117 -5.43 3.16 -10.64
C PRO A 117 -4.52 2.14 -9.96
N GLY A 118 -3.94 2.48 -8.81
CA GLY A 118 -3.11 1.56 -8.03
C GLY A 118 -3.90 0.37 -7.49
N LEU A 119 -5.09 0.62 -6.95
CA LEU A 119 -5.99 -0.43 -6.48
C LEU A 119 -6.49 -1.30 -7.63
N MET A 120 -6.84 -0.71 -8.77
CA MET A 120 -7.25 -1.45 -9.97
C MET A 120 -6.12 -2.33 -10.49
N LEU A 121 -4.89 -1.82 -10.51
CA LEU A 121 -3.71 -2.61 -10.89
C LEU A 121 -3.50 -3.78 -9.93
N LEU A 122 -3.66 -3.57 -8.63
CA LEU A 122 -3.55 -4.63 -7.63
C LEU A 122 -4.61 -5.72 -7.85
N VAL A 123 -5.86 -5.32 -8.05
CA VAL A 123 -6.97 -6.24 -8.35
C VAL A 123 -6.72 -6.99 -9.66
N TRP A 124 -6.28 -6.28 -10.71
CA TRP A 124 -5.94 -6.90 -11.99
C TRP A 124 -4.81 -7.92 -11.83
N MET A 125 -3.78 -7.59 -11.06
CA MET A 125 -2.66 -8.49 -10.79
C MET A 125 -3.12 -9.73 -10.01
N MET A 126 -4.05 -9.57 -9.07
CA MET A 126 -4.65 -10.71 -8.35
C MET A 126 -5.43 -11.65 -9.28
N HIS A 127 -6.12 -11.11 -10.29
CA HIS A 127 -6.89 -11.90 -11.25
C HIS A 127 -6.01 -12.54 -12.34
N ARG A 128 -5.01 -11.78 -12.84
CA ARG A 128 -4.18 -12.22 -13.96
C ARG A 128 -3.08 -13.20 -13.54
N TYR A 129 -2.55 -13.03 -12.34
CA TYR A 129 -1.52 -13.87 -11.76
C TYR A 129 -2.01 -14.47 -10.44
N PRO A 130 -2.95 -15.43 -10.48
CA PRO A 130 -3.17 -16.28 -9.33
C PRO A 130 -1.83 -16.99 -9.11
N LEU A 131 -1.09 -16.58 -8.08
CA LEU A 131 0.26 -17.06 -7.78
C LEU A 131 0.22 -18.57 -7.67
N ALA A 132 0.48 -19.24 -8.78
CA ALA A 132 0.78 -20.65 -8.81
C ALA A 132 2.11 -20.83 -8.06
N GLY A 133 2.02 -20.96 -6.76
CA GLY A 133 3.14 -21.27 -5.90
C GLY A 133 3.61 -22.67 -6.27
N ARG A 134 4.61 -22.80 -7.13
CA ARG A 134 5.44 -23.99 -7.12
C ARG A 134 6.26 -23.92 -5.84
N PRO A 135 6.07 -24.85 -4.89
CA PRO A 135 7.06 -25.08 -3.88
C PRO A 135 8.28 -25.65 -4.61
N ARG A 136 9.35 -24.89 -4.67
CA ARG A 136 10.65 -25.42 -4.99
C ARG A 136 11.02 -26.29 -3.79
N THR A 137 10.65 -27.55 -3.85
CA THR A 137 11.21 -28.58 -2.99
C THR A 137 12.69 -28.67 -3.33
N LEU A 138 13.51 -27.94 -2.57
CA LEU A 138 14.92 -28.29 -2.42
C LEU A 138 14.96 -29.48 -1.46
N VAL A 139 14.57 -30.62 -1.95
CA VAL A 139 15.03 -31.88 -1.41
C VAL A 139 16.21 -32.24 -2.31
N PRO A 140 17.45 -32.24 -1.83
CA PRO A 140 18.52 -32.95 -2.49
C PRO A 140 18.12 -34.42 -2.42
N ASP A 141 18.00 -35.06 -3.57
CA ASP A 141 17.97 -36.50 -3.62
C ASP A 141 19.24 -36.99 -2.94
N ALA A 142 19.06 -37.60 -1.76
CA ALA A 142 20.11 -38.32 -1.09
C ALA A 142 20.16 -39.72 -1.75
N ASP A 143 21.12 -39.89 -2.62
CA ASP A 143 21.64 -41.22 -3.00
C ASP A 143 22.76 -41.61 -2.03
#